data_97c0a1bc42b0395aa800b9994d73b2e6
#
_entry.id   97c0a1bc42b0395aa800b9994d73b2e6
#
_cell.length_a   1.000
_cell.length_b   1.000
_cell.length_c   1.000
_cell.angle_alpha   90.00
_cell.angle_beta   90.00
_cell.angle_gamma   90.00
#
_symmetry.space_group_name_H-M   'P 1'
#
loop_
_entity.id
_entity.type
_entity.pdbx_description
1 polymer ?
#
loop_
_entity_poly.entity_id
_entity_poly.type
_entity_poly.pdbx_seq_one_letter_code
_entity_poly.pdbx_strand_id
1 'polypeptide(L)'
;RKNVFANLGFDSFTSEEYMSEQDDTNPNDWVRDHNLTKYILQAMESTEGPDYVYSISVQGHGDYPEEPVLENPKITVSGASSQAENYKWEYYCNQIYEMDQFIKELTDELSKLDEDVVLVMYGDHLPTMGLTVTDVKNKYLFQTEYVIWDNMGLEKQDKNLAAYQMAAEVMDRVGIHEGNVFRFHQARRNTKNYQVDLEMLQYDILYG
;
A
#
# COMPACT_ATOMS: atom_id res chain seq x y z
N ARG A 1 -7.93 -14.02 -6.78
CA ARG A 1 -7.02 -12.90 -7.14
C ARG A 1 -6.27 -13.19 -8.45
N LYS A 2 -5.64 -14.35 -8.68
CA LYS A 2 -4.82 -14.68 -9.86
C LYS A 2 -5.47 -14.28 -11.19
N ASN A 3 -6.74 -14.68 -11.43
CA ASN A 3 -7.44 -14.36 -12.68
C ASN A 3 -7.69 -12.86 -12.88
N VAL A 4 -7.87 -12.11 -11.79
CA VAL A 4 -8.04 -10.65 -11.86
C VAL A 4 -6.75 -10.00 -12.32
N PHE A 5 -5.61 -10.35 -11.70
CA PHE A 5 -4.31 -9.79 -12.08
C PHE A 5 -3.91 -10.18 -13.50
N ALA A 6 -4.13 -11.43 -13.92
CA ALA A 6 -3.91 -11.84 -15.29
C ALA A 6 -4.72 -11.02 -16.32
N ASN A 7 -6.00 -10.72 -15.99
CA ASN A 7 -6.85 -9.88 -16.85
C ASN A 7 -6.45 -8.39 -16.81
N LEU A 8 -5.71 -7.95 -15.80
CA LEU A 8 -5.12 -6.62 -15.72
C LEU A 8 -3.76 -6.51 -16.45
N GLY A 9 -3.27 -7.61 -17.02
CA GLY A 9 -2.05 -7.63 -17.81
C GLY A 9 -0.77 -7.97 -17.03
N PHE A 10 -0.89 -8.50 -15.80
CA PHE A 10 0.28 -8.99 -15.07
C PHE A 10 0.76 -10.32 -15.65
N ASP A 11 2.07 -10.43 -15.91
CA ASP A 11 2.70 -11.62 -16.47
C ASP A 11 2.86 -12.75 -15.45
N SER A 12 3.03 -12.41 -14.17
CA SER A 12 3.21 -13.39 -13.10
C SER A 12 2.36 -13.06 -11.86
N PHE A 13 2.10 -14.08 -11.05
CA PHE A 13 1.40 -13.97 -9.78
C PHE A 13 2.00 -14.96 -8.79
N THR A 14 2.60 -14.46 -7.73
CA THR A 14 3.12 -15.27 -6.61
C THR A 14 2.19 -15.11 -5.42
N SER A 15 1.59 -16.20 -4.97
CA SER A 15 0.81 -16.22 -3.73
C SER A 15 1.62 -16.84 -2.60
N GLU A 16 1.16 -16.64 -1.37
CA GLU A 16 1.82 -17.07 -0.14
C GLU A 16 2.23 -18.56 -0.17
N GLU A 17 1.39 -19.43 -0.77
CA GLU A 17 1.65 -20.87 -0.87
C GLU A 17 2.93 -21.22 -1.66
N TYR A 18 3.44 -20.28 -2.43
CA TYR A 18 4.70 -20.42 -3.17
C TYR A 18 5.90 -19.76 -2.48
N MET A 19 5.68 -19.15 -1.32
CA MET A 19 6.74 -18.56 -0.50
C MET A 19 7.29 -19.61 0.47
N SER A 20 8.59 -19.56 0.77
CA SER A 20 9.26 -20.55 1.64
C SER A 20 9.09 -20.26 3.13
N GLU A 21 8.70 -19.06 3.48
CA GLU A 21 8.67 -18.53 4.86
C GLU A 21 7.28 -18.62 5.50
N GLN A 22 6.47 -19.63 5.16
CA GLN A 22 5.11 -19.80 5.66
C GLN A 22 5.01 -19.98 7.19
N ASP A 23 6.08 -20.45 7.82
CA ASP A 23 6.15 -20.66 9.28
C ASP A 23 6.56 -19.39 10.06
N ASP A 24 7.03 -18.33 9.36
CA ASP A 24 7.37 -17.06 10.00
C ASP A 24 6.14 -16.17 10.09
N THR A 25 5.30 -16.45 11.09
CA THR A 25 4.02 -15.77 11.28
C THR A 25 3.99 -14.89 12.53
N ASN A 26 3.04 -13.96 12.55
CA ASN A 26 2.64 -13.26 13.74
C ASN A 26 1.68 -14.10 14.60
N PRO A 27 1.27 -13.67 15.81
CA PRO A 27 0.33 -14.43 16.67
C PRO A 27 -1.06 -14.72 16.06
N ASN A 28 -1.41 -14.11 14.94
CA ASN A 28 -2.65 -14.37 14.19
C ASN A 28 -2.42 -15.23 12.95
N ASP A 29 -1.31 -15.94 12.88
CA ASP A 29 -0.92 -16.80 11.75
C ASP A 29 -0.77 -16.08 10.39
N TRP A 30 -0.58 -14.75 10.39
CA TRP A 30 -0.20 -14.00 9.19
C TRP A 30 1.31 -14.04 8.99
N VAL A 31 1.74 -14.40 7.79
CA VAL A 31 3.17 -14.32 7.41
C VAL A 31 3.67 -12.90 7.56
N ARG A 32 4.86 -12.73 8.15
CA ARG A 32 5.45 -11.41 8.40
C ARG A 32 5.86 -10.72 7.14
N ASP A 33 5.57 -9.42 7.05
CA ASP A 33 5.74 -8.61 5.83
C ASP A 33 7.21 -8.47 5.39
N HIS A 34 8.19 -8.58 6.30
CA HIS A 34 9.62 -8.51 5.94
C HIS A 34 10.04 -9.58 4.91
N ASN A 35 9.33 -10.72 4.87
CA ASN A 35 9.57 -11.76 3.89
C ASN A 35 9.29 -11.30 2.45
N LEU A 36 8.48 -10.25 2.27
CA LEU A 36 8.16 -9.69 0.95
C LEU A 36 9.37 -9.04 0.28
N THR A 37 10.34 -8.50 1.03
CA THR A 37 11.56 -7.88 0.46
C THR A 37 12.22 -8.81 -0.54
N LYS A 38 12.47 -10.07 -0.15
CA LYS A 38 13.09 -11.09 -1.00
C LYS A 38 12.31 -11.32 -2.30
N TYR A 39 10.98 -11.45 -2.21
CA TYR A 39 10.13 -11.75 -3.37
C TYR A 39 9.94 -10.55 -4.29
N ILE A 40 9.93 -9.34 -3.75
CA ILE A 40 9.93 -8.10 -4.54
C ILE A 40 11.21 -8.02 -5.37
N LEU A 41 12.38 -8.17 -4.74
CA LEU A 41 13.65 -8.13 -5.44
C LEU A 41 13.78 -9.26 -6.49
N GLN A 42 13.35 -10.48 -6.17
CA GLN A 42 13.32 -11.59 -7.13
C GLN A 42 12.40 -11.30 -8.32
N ALA A 43 11.28 -10.63 -8.12
CA ALA A 43 10.39 -10.26 -9.21
C ALA A 43 11.07 -9.22 -10.13
N MET A 44 11.72 -8.21 -9.56
CA MET A 44 12.47 -7.18 -10.31
C MET A 44 13.66 -7.76 -11.08
N GLU A 45 14.33 -8.79 -10.55
CA GLU A 45 15.46 -9.46 -11.21
C GLU A 45 15.01 -10.50 -12.26
N SER A 46 13.72 -10.81 -12.37
CA SER A 46 13.22 -11.91 -13.20
C SER A 46 13.10 -11.58 -14.68
N THR A 47 13.12 -10.32 -15.04
CA THR A 47 13.01 -9.84 -16.44
C THR A 47 14.13 -8.84 -16.77
N GLU A 48 14.35 -8.60 -18.07
CA GLU A 48 15.19 -7.51 -18.55
C GLU A 48 14.28 -6.30 -18.85
N GLY A 49 14.58 -5.13 -18.28
CA GLY A 49 13.86 -3.88 -18.53
C GLY A 49 12.98 -3.44 -17.38
N PRO A 50 12.11 -2.43 -17.56
CA PRO A 50 11.31 -1.86 -16.50
C PRO A 50 10.25 -2.82 -15.98
N ASP A 51 10.14 -2.96 -14.67
CA ASP A 51 9.16 -3.81 -13.99
C ASP A 51 8.07 -3.00 -13.29
N TYR A 52 6.88 -3.57 -13.20
CA TYR A 52 5.81 -3.11 -12.33
C TYR A 52 5.46 -4.21 -11.34
N VAL A 53 5.88 -4.05 -10.10
CA VAL A 53 5.63 -5.00 -9.01
C VAL A 53 4.51 -4.48 -8.12
N TYR A 54 3.43 -5.26 -7.95
CA TYR A 54 2.34 -4.96 -7.03
C TYR A 54 2.35 -5.94 -5.88
N SER A 55 2.79 -5.50 -4.71
CA SER A 55 2.89 -6.30 -3.49
C SER A 55 1.74 -5.98 -2.53
N ILE A 56 1.21 -6.99 -1.85
CA ILE A 56 0.15 -6.87 -0.84
C ILE A 56 0.70 -7.41 0.47
N SER A 57 0.93 -6.53 1.42
CA SER A 57 1.24 -6.89 2.81
C SER A 57 -0.03 -7.24 3.58
N VAL A 58 0.08 -8.07 4.61
CA VAL A 58 -1.09 -8.59 5.33
C VAL A 58 -0.91 -8.59 6.84
N GLN A 59 0.30 -8.42 7.35
CA GLN A 59 0.63 -8.58 8.77
C GLN A 59 -0.21 -7.67 9.69
N GLY A 60 -0.55 -6.46 9.25
CA GLY A 60 -1.39 -5.52 9.99
C GLY A 60 -2.89 -5.75 9.87
N HIS A 61 -3.32 -6.80 9.13
CA HIS A 61 -4.73 -7.11 8.91
C HIS A 61 -5.43 -7.54 10.19
N GLY A 62 -6.74 -7.26 10.28
CA GLY A 62 -7.58 -7.44 11.48
C GLY A 62 -7.76 -8.86 11.94
N ASP A 63 -8.54 -9.02 12.93
CA ASP A 63 -8.74 -9.94 14.03
C ASP A 63 -7.76 -9.64 15.17
N TYR A 64 -7.94 -8.47 15.76
CA TYR A 64 -7.06 -7.98 16.83
C TYR A 64 -7.39 -8.69 18.16
N PRO A 65 -6.41 -9.36 18.82
CA PRO A 65 -6.64 -10.12 20.05
C PRO A 65 -7.08 -9.22 21.20
N GLU A 66 -8.04 -9.71 22.00
CA GLU A 66 -8.53 -9.07 23.22
C GLU A 66 -7.69 -9.47 24.45
N GLU A 67 -6.65 -10.28 24.25
CA GLU A 67 -5.75 -10.82 25.27
C GLU A 67 -4.29 -10.49 24.96
N PRO A 68 -3.36 -10.51 25.94
CA PRO A 68 -1.96 -10.24 25.71
C PRO A 68 -1.28 -11.41 25.00
N VAL A 69 -1.17 -11.36 23.68
CA VAL A 69 -0.53 -12.40 22.85
C VAL A 69 0.92 -12.07 22.48
N LEU A 70 1.37 -10.83 22.72
CA LEU A 70 2.73 -10.40 22.42
C LEU A 70 3.63 -10.67 23.64
N GLU A 71 4.70 -11.45 23.48
CA GLU A 71 5.63 -11.76 24.56
C GLU A 71 6.46 -10.51 24.98
N ASN A 72 6.91 -9.70 24.02
CA ASN A 72 7.77 -8.54 24.25
C ASN A 72 7.35 -7.35 23.37
N PRO A 73 6.19 -6.73 23.62
CA PRO A 73 5.71 -5.61 22.82
C PRO A 73 6.71 -4.44 22.87
N LYS A 74 7.01 -3.86 21.72
CA LYS A 74 7.83 -2.64 21.60
C LYS A 74 7.05 -1.40 21.95
N ILE A 75 5.75 -1.44 21.72
CA ILE A 75 4.79 -0.36 21.98
C ILE A 75 3.75 -0.89 22.96
N THR A 76 3.56 -0.20 24.08
CA THR A 76 2.49 -0.46 25.06
C THR A 76 1.38 0.55 24.90
N VAL A 77 0.13 0.10 24.98
CA VAL A 77 -1.06 0.95 24.86
C VAL A 77 -1.87 0.94 26.15
N SER A 78 -2.32 2.12 26.55
CA SER A 78 -3.17 2.32 27.73
C SER A 78 -4.16 3.46 27.50
N GLY A 79 -5.28 3.46 28.24
CA GLY A 79 -6.26 4.56 28.19
C GLY A 79 -7.41 4.35 27.20
N ALA A 80 -7.52 3.16 26.58
CA ALA A 80 -8.73 2.79 25.83
C ALA A 80 -9.90 2.51 26.78
N SER A 81 -11.08 2.25 26.21
CA SER A 81 -12.34 2.06 26.96
C SER A 81 -12.32 0.82 27.88
N SER A 82 -11.49 -0.17 27.58
CA SER A 82 -11.32 -1.40 28.34
C SER A 82 -9.90 -1.96 28.19
N GLN A 83 -9.55 -2.95 29.03
CA GLN A 83 -8.27 -3.64 28.91
C GLN A 83 -8.18 -4.46 27.61
N ALA A 84 -9.28 -5.05 27.15
CA ALA A 84 -9.36 -5.75 25.87
C ALA A 84 -9.06 -4.78 24.70
N GLU A 85 -9.62 -3.57 24.73
CA GLU A 85 -9.32 -2.55 23.73
C GLU A 85 -7.84 -2.09 23.80
N ASN A 86 -7.22 -2.00 24.97
CA ASN A 86 -5.79 -1.72 25.08
C ASN A 86 -4.98 -2.81 24.35
N TYR A 87 -5.31 -4.10 24.54
CA TYR A 87 -4.60 -5.21 23.87
C TYR A 87 -4.77 -5.22 22.36
N LYS A 88 -5.97 -4.92 21.83
CA LYS A 88 -6.19 -4.76 20.38
C LYS A 88 -5.31 -3.69 19.78
N TRP A 89 -5.30 -2.49 20.39
CA TRP A 89 -4.48 -1.37 19.93
C TRP A 89 -2.98 -1.65 20.09
N GLU A 90 -2.58 -2.29 21.19
CA GLU A 90 -1.18 -2.68 21.42
C GLU A 90 -0.70 -3.65 20.36
N TYR A 91 -1.51 -4.67 20.06
CA TYR A 91 -1.22 -5.62 18.99
C TYR A 91 -1.06 -4.89 17.64
N TYR A 92 -2.07 -4.11 17.23
CA TYR A 92 -2.03 -3.36 15.98
C TYR A 92 -0.81 -2.44 15.88
N CYS A 93 -0.52 -1.65 16.90
CA CYS A 93 0.63 -0.75 16.91
C CYS A 93 1.96 -1.50 16.75
N ASN A 94 2.09 -2.70 17.33
CA ASN A 94 3.29 -3.52 17.16
C ASN A 94 3.38 -4.13 15.77
N GLN A 95 2.27 -4.51 15.14
CA GLN A 95 2.27 -4.95 13.73
C GLN A 95 2.69 -3.79 12.79
N ILE A 96 2.20 -2.58 13.02
CA ILE A 96 2.61 -1.39 12.26
C ILE A 96 4.09 -1.06 12.50
N TYR A 97 4.60 -1.23 13.74
CA TYR A 97 6.02 -1.08 14.03
C TYR A 97 6.89 -2.07 13.23
N GLU A 98 6.50 -3.34 13.15
CA GLU A 98 7.21 -4.35 12.35
C GLU A 98 7.13 -4.04 10.85
N MET A 99 5.97 -3.57 10.37
CA MET A 99 5.82 -3.11 8.99
C MET A 99 6.74 -1.92 8.67
N ASP A 100 6.91 -0.97 9.60
CA ASP A 100 7.85 0.15 9.44
C ASP A 100 9.30 -0.35 9.29
N GLN A 101 9.70 -1.39 10.06
CA GLN A 101 11.01 -2.01 9.90
C GLN A 101 11.16 -2.73 8.54
N PHE A 102 10.12 -3.40 8.06
CA PHE A 102 10.08 -3.99 6.72
C PHE A 102 10.26 -2.91 5.64
N ILE A 103 9.54 -1.78 5.74
CA ILE A 103 9.67 -0.68 4.77
C ILE A 103 11.09 -0.10 4.78
N LYS A 104 11.69 0.03 5.97
CA LYS A 104 13.09 0.45 6.07
C LYS A 104 14.03 -0.52 5.35
N GLU A 105 13.90 -1.82 5.60
CA GLU A 105 14.70 -2.86 4.94
C GLU A 105 14.51 -2.80 3.42
N LEU A 106 13.25 -2.77 2.95
CA LEU A 106 12.94 -2.70 1.52
C LEU A 106 13.57 -1.46 0.86
N THR A 107 13.43 -0.28 1.47
CA THR A 107 14.01 0.95 0.90
C THR A 107 15.53 0.94 0.94
N ASP A 108 16.16 0.34 1.97
CA ASP A 108 17.60 0.15 2.05
C ASP A 108 18.10 -0.76 0.91
N GLU A 109 17.36 -1.82 0.56
CA GLU A 109 17.70 -2.71 -0.57
C GLU A 109 17.46 -2.03 -1.92
N LEU A 110 16.30 -1.39 -2.12
CA LEU A 110 16.00 -0.67 -3.35
C LEU A 110 16.99 0.47 -3.63
N SER A 111 17.53 1.09 -2.59
CA SER A 111 18.57 2.15 -2.73
C SER A 111 19.90 1.65 -3.30
N LYS A 112 20.15 0.34 -3.30
CA LYS A 112 21.39 -0.27 -3.81
C LYS A 112 21.31 -0.60 -5.29
N LEU A 113 20.11 -0.58 -5.88
CA LEU A 113 19.89 -0.90 -7.28
C LEU A 113 20.45 0.22 -8.16
N ASP A 114 21.09 -0.18 -9.26
CA ASP A 114 21.63 0.74 -10.28
C ASP A 114 20.58 1.06 -11.36
N GLU A 115 19.35 1.23 -10.92
CA GLU A 115 18.21 1.62 -11.77
C GLU A 115 17.28 2.58 -11.03
N ASP A 116 16.47 3.31 -11.76
CA ASP A 116 15.50 4.25 -11.21
C ASP A 116 14.31 3.49 -10.61
N VAL A 117 14.06 3.66 -9.32
CA VAL A 117 13.00 2.98 -8.59
C VAL A 117 12.05 3.98 -7.94
N VAL A 118 10.75 3.75 -8.11
CA VAL A 118 9.68 4.44 -7.38
C VAL A 118 8.88 3.42 -6.58
N LEU A 119 8.82 3.59 -5.27
CA LEU A 119 7.99 2.80 -4.36
C LEU A 119 6.78 3.62 -3.92
N VAL A 120 5.59 3.12 -4.17
CA VAL A 120 4.33 3.72 -3.72
C VAL A 120 3.72 2.82 -2.64
N MET A 121 3.55 3.37 -1.45
CA MET A 121 2.95 2.68 -0.31
C MET A 121 1.65 3.37 0.09
N TYR A 122 0.61 2.61 0.34
CA TYR A 122 -0.67 3.17 0.81
C TYR A 122 -1.45 2.15 1.63
N GLY A 123 -2.22 2.64 2.61
CA GLY A 123 -3.22 1.82 3.28
C GLY A 123 -4.48 1.74 2.42
N ASP A 124 -5.03 0.55 2.26
CA ASP A 124 -6.30 0.33 1.53
C ASP A 124 -7.52 0.71 2.37
N HIS A 125 -7.44 0.56 3.70
CA HIS A 125 -8.47 0.97 4.66
C HIS A 125 -7.89 1.17 6.07
N LEU A 126 -8.68 1.77 6.97
CA LEU A 126 -8.36 1.87 8.39
C LEU A 126 -8.52 0.52 9.10
N PRO A 127 -7.88 0.31 10.28
CA PRO A 127 -8.05 -0.92 11.06
C PRO A 127 -9.49 -1.13 11.51
N THR A 128 -9.92 -2.39 11.57
CA THR A 128 -11.29 -2.80 11.95
C THR A 128 -11.52 -2.72 13.46
N MET A 129 -11.29 -1.54 14.05
CA MET A 129 -11.42 -1.24 15.49
C MET A 129 -12.76 -0.60 15.86
N GLY A 130 -13.78 -0.71 14.99
CA GLY A 130 -15.07 -0.09 15.22
C GLY A 130 -15.07 1.44 15.22
N LEU A 131 -14.07 2.05 14.56
CA LEU A 131 -13.93 3.50 14.48
C LEU A 131 -15.13 4.17 13.81
N THR A 132 -15.53 5.30 14.37
CA THR A 132 -16.57 6.18 13.82
C THR A 132 -15.95 7.50 13.32
N VAL A 133 -16.72 8.30 12.61
CA VAL A 133 -16.27 9.62 12.14
C VAL A 133 -15.87 10.56 13.28
N THR A 134 -16.33 10.30 14.51
CA THR A 134 -15.98 11.11 15.69
C THR A 134 -14.62 10.72 16.27
N ASP A 135 -14.15 9.51 16.01
CA ASP A 135 -12.90 8.97 16.54
C ASP A 135 -11.69 9.36 15.69
N VAL A 136 -11.91 9.67 14.42
CA VAL A 136 -10.82 10.07 13.52
C VAL A 136 -10.72 11.60 13.41
N LYS A 137 -9.49 12.11 13.47
CA LYS A 137 -9.21 13.55 13.48
C LYS A 137 -9.72 14.27 12.22
N ASN A 138 -9.56 13.64 11.06
CA ASN A 138 -9.98 14.18 9.77
C ASN A 138 -11.48 14.03 9.46
N LYS A 139 -12.22 13.27 10.29
CA LYS A 139 -13.64 12.95 10.10
C LYS A 139 -14.00 12.13 8.85
N TYR A 140 -13.01 11.47 8.23
CA TYR A 140 -13.18 10.64 7.03
C TYR A 140 -12.70 9.21 7.28
N LEU A 141 -13.64 8.25 7.38
CA LEU A 141 -13.32 6.84 7.63
C LEU A 141 -12.67 6.12 6.42
N PHE A 142 -12.78 6.68 5.23
CA PHE A 142 -12.25 6.11 3.99
C PHE A 142 -10.97 6.80 3.50
N GLN A 143 -10.42 7.69 4.32
CA GLN A 143 -9.15 8.34 4.02
C GLN A 143 -8.02 7.59 4.73
N THR A 144 -7.02 7.20 3.94
CA THR A 144 -5.77 6.60 4.40
C THR A 144 -4.59 7.46 3.97
N GLU A 145 -3.42 7.14 4.45
CA GLU A 145 -2.17 7.81 4.06
C GLU A 145 -1.51 7.06 2.91
N TYR A 146 -0.74 7.80 2.10
CA TYR A 146 0.16 7.23 1.11
C TYR A 146 1.52 7.92 1.15
N VAL A 147 2.54 7.20 0.72
CA VAL A 147 3.91 7.70 0.57
C VAL A 147 4.43 7.30 -0.80
N ILE A 148 5.10 8.23 -1.48
CA ILE A 148 5.90 7.97 -2.67
C ILE A 148 7.35 8.16 -2.28
N TRP A 149 8.14 7.11 -2.38
CA TRP A 149 9.58 7.09 -2.17
C TRP A 149 10.28 6.78 -3.49
N ASP A 150 11.46 7.33 -3.71
CA ASP A 150 12.28 7.06 -4.87
C ASP A 150 13.77 7.11 -4.53
N ASN A 151 14.62 6.48 -5.38
CA ASN A 151 16.07 6.58 -5.29
C ASN A 151 16.66 7.64 -6.23
N MET A 152 15.83 8.39 -6.95
CA MET A 152 16.24 9.39 -7.95
C MET A 152 16.41 10.79 -7.36
N GLY A 153 15.92 11.03 -6.13
CA GLY A 153 15.97 12.34 -5.47
C GLY A 153 14.89 13.32 -5.97
N LEU A 154 13.71 12.82 -6.31
CA LEU A 154 12.58 13.66 -6.67
C LEU A 154 12.15 14.55 -5.51
N GLU A 155 11.74 15.79 -5.82
CA GLU A 155 11.28 16.73 -4.80
C GLU A 155 10.06 16.21 -4.06
N LYS A 156 10.09 16.28 -2.70
CA LYS A 156 8.94 15.94 -1.86
C LYS A 156 7.75 16.83 -2.15
N GLN A 157 6.57 16.24 -2.34
CA GLN A 157 5.32 16.96 -2.52
C GLN A 157 4.24 16.36 -1.62
N ASP A 158 3.68 17.17 -0.74
CA ASP A 158 2.51 16.79 0.07
C ASP A 158 1.23 17.10 -0.71
N LYS A 159 0.42 16.08 -0.99
CA LYS A 159 -0.75 16.20 -1.85
C LYS A 159 -1.87 15.24 -1.45
N ASN A 160 -3.09 15.75 -1.41
CA ASN A 160 -4.27 14.90 -1.28
C ASN A 160 -4.71 14.41 -2.67
N LEU A 161 -4.96 13.10 -2.77
CA LEU A 161 -5.37 12.44 -4.01
C LEU A 161 -6.57 11.53 -3.74
N ALA A 162 -7.44 11.38 -4.73
CA ALA A 162 -8.33 10.23 -4.77
C ALA A 162 -7.53 9.00 -5.25
N ALA A 163 -7.86 7.81 -4.73
CA ALA A 163 -7.12 6.58 -5.06
C ALA A 163 -6.96 6.34 -6.57
N TYR A 164 -8.01 6.64 -7.36
CA TYR A 164 -8.00 6.51 -8.82
C TYR A 164 -7.09 7.53 -9.55
N GLN A 165 -6.53 8.52 -8.84
CA GLN A 165 -5.58 9.50 -9.40
C GLN A 165 -4.12 9.13 -9.11
N MET A 166 -3.88 8.18 -8.22
CA MET A 166 -2.55 7.88 -7.69
C MET A 166 -1.57 7.45 -8.80
N ALA A 167 -1.95 6.50 -9.64
CA ALA A 167 -1.08 6.03 -10.72
C ALA A 167 -0.72 7.16 -11.70
N ALA A 168 -1.68 8.03 -12.04
CA ALA A 168 -1.43 9.18 -12.90
C ALA A 168 -0.51 10.23 -12.24
N GLU A 169 -0.59 10.41 -10.93
CA GLU A 169 0.33 11.26 -10.18
C GLU A 169 1.76 10.71 -10.19
N VAL A 170 1.92 9.40 -9.94
CA VAL A 170 3.24 8.75 -9.99
C VAL A 170 3.86 8.90 -11.37
N MET A 171 3.10 8.61 -12.44
CA MET A 171 3.57 8.76 -13.81
C MET A 171 3.96 10.21 -14.15
N ASP A 172 3.18 11.20 -13.69
CA ASP A 172 3.48 12.62 -13.86
C ASP A 172 4.81 13.00 -13.20
N ARG A 173 5.08 12.48 -11.99
CA ARG A 173 6.31 12.75 -11.23
C ARG A 173 7.57 12.21 -11.90
N VAL A 174 7.46 11.09 -12.61
CA VAL A 174 8.58 10.47 -13.34
C VAL A 174 8.61 10.86 -14.83
N GLY A 175 7.81 11.86 -15.23
CA GLY A 175 7.82 12.39 -16.59
C GLY A 175 7.13 11.51 -17.64
N ILE A 176 6.30 10.56 -17.23
CA ILE A 176 5.53 9.70 -18.13
C ILE A 176 4.14 10.32 -18.35
N HIS A 177 3.90 10.76 -19.60
CA HIS A 177 2.65 11.43 -20.01
C HIS A 177 1.94 10.70 -21.13
N GLU A 178 2.03 9.38 -21.15
CA GLU A 178 1.40 8.52 -22.15
C GLU A 178 0.16 7.84 -21.60
N GLY A 179 -0.67 7.29 -22.50
CA GLY A 179 -1.93 6.66 -22.13
C GLY A 179 -3.07 7.65 -21.90
N ASN A 180 -4.24 7.39 -22.49
CA ASN A 180 -5.38 8.32 -22.49
C ASN A 180 -5.88 8.66 -21.09
N VAL A 181 -5.97 7.67 -20.19
CA VAL A 181 -6.47 7.86 -18.83
C VAL A 181 -5.47 8.66 -17.99
N PHE A 182 -4.18 8.35 -18.06
CA PHE A 182 -3.15 9.10 -17.31
C PHE A 182 -3.08 10.55 -17.76
N ARG A 183 -3.02 10.80 -19.06
CA ARG A 183 -3.04 12.16 -19.63
C ARG A 183 -4.30 12.93 -19.24
N PHE A 184 -5.45 12.28 -19.23
CA PHE A 184 -6.68 12.90 -18.77
C PHE A 184 -6.57 13.36 -17.31
N HIS A 185 -6.17 12.48 -16.40
CA HIS A 185 -5.99 12.84 -14.99
C HIS A 185 -4.96 13.95 -14.80
N GLN A 186 -3.80 13.84 -15.44
CA GLN A 186 -2.74 14.85 -15.36
C GLN A 186 -3.21 16.24 -15.83
N ALA A 187 -3.95 16.30 -16.93
CA ALA A 187 -4.41 17.56 -17.53
C ALA A 187 -5.68 18.14 -16.88
N ARG A 188 -6.57 17.30 -16.37
CA ARG A 188 -7.94 17.71 -16.01
C ARG A 188 -8.25 17.67 -14.52
N ARG A 189 -7.45 16.99 -13.67
CA ARG A 189 -7.74 16.76 -12.24
C ARG A 189 -8.09 18.02 -11.42
N ASN A 190 -7.63 19.20 -11.85
CA ASN A 190 -7.89 20.48 -11.18
C ASN A 190 -8.98 21.33 -11.88
N THR A 191 -9.65 20.81 -12.89
CA THR A 191 -10.71 21.53 -13.60
C THR A 191 -12.06 21.37 -12.92
N LYS A 192 -12.95 22.36 -13.09
CA LYS A 192 -14.27 22.37 -12.48
C LYS A 192 -15.16 21.17 -12.89
N ASN A 193 -15.02 20.70 -14.13
CA ASN A 193 -15.84 19.65 -14.69
C ASN A 193 -15.17 18.27 -14.65
N TYR A 194 -14.09 18.13 -13.91
CA TYR A 194 -13.25 16.93 -13.89
C TYR A 194 -14.05 15.62 -13.74
N GLN A 195 -14.99 15.55 -12.79
CA GLN A 195 -15.76 14.32 -12.54
C GLN A 195 -16.68 13.99 -13.73
N VAL A 196 -17.36 14.97 -14.29
CA VAL A 196 -18.25 14.79 -15.46
C VAL A 196 -17.43 14.37 -16.68
N ASP A 197 -16.30 15.03 -16.90
CA ASP A 197 -15.40 14.69 -18.02
C ASP A 197 -14.83 13.28 -17.86
N LEU A 198 -14.55 12.82 -16.62
CA LEU A 198 -14.08 11.46 -16.32
C LEU A 198 -15.16 10.42 -16.62
N GLU A 199 -16.40 10.66 -16.21
CA GLU A 199 -17.54 9.79 -16.51
C GLU A 199 -17.77 9.67 -18.03
N MET A 200 -17.64 10.77 -18.75
CA MET A 200 -17.74 10.78 -20.22
C MET A 200 -16.61 9.98 -20.86
N LEU A 201 -15.36 10.14 -20.38
CA LEU A 201 -14.23 9.35 -20.87
C LEU A 201 -14.42 7.84 -20.61
N GLN A 202 -14.88 7.48 -19.41
CA GLN A 202 -15.19 6.07 -19.09
C GLN A 202 -16.25 5.50 -20.00
N TYR A 203 -17.32 6.26 -20.27
CA TYR A 203 -18.37 5.84 -21.19
C TYR A 203 -17.83 5.63 -22.61
N ASP A 204 -17.01 6.55 -23.09
CA ASP A 204 -16.40 6.46 -24.43
C ASP A 204 -15.47 5.24 -24.56
N ILE A 205 -14.67 4.96 -23.54
CA ILE A 205 -13.78 3.77 -23.54
C ILE A 205 -14.57 2.46 -23.53
N LEU A 206 -15.73 2.41 -22.84
CA LEU A 206 -16.50 1.17 -22.67
C LEU A 206 -17.49 0.91 -23.81
N TYR A 207 -17.99 1.95 -24.46
CA TYR A 207 -19.11 1.87 -25.37
C TYR A 207 -18.95 2.64 -26.71
N GLY A 208 -17.84 3.41 -26.85
CA GLY A 208 -17.51 4.27 -28.02
C GLY A 208 -16.65 3.58 -29.06
#